data_c069d2260345909287e940d8fdbb98a0
#
_entry.id   c069d2260345909287e940d8fdbb98a0
#
_cell.length_a   1.000
_cell.length_b   1.000
_cell.length_c   1.000
_cell.angle_alpha   90.00
_cell.angle_beta   90.00
_cell.angle_gamma   90.00
#
_symmetry.space_group_name_H-M   'P 1'
#
loop_
_entity.id
_entity.type
_entity.pdbx_description
1 polymer ?
#
loop_
_entity_poly.entity_id
_entity_poly.type
_entity_poly.pdbx_seq_one_letter_code
_entity_poly.pdbx_strand_id
1 'polypeptide(L)'
;MGVESRLRDLLEDPRYSALLRLPQVAEPPSIREGAGAVIKNIWQSSAWWTHVVQGKGRDLKATNFGTQNNGRNIVLSLHIDGFKVFKGVSDSMTPMVCMILNLPEDLRHRQPFLILAGVHPGPKKPLNLNPYLQLLVNVLMRLYEHGFAIHDPTLPGHPLVMVRVKLLCTCADYPAHQDNNCQQGASAKWGCIKCYIKVSNRHS
;
A
#
# COMPACT_ATOMS: atom_id res chain seq x y z
N MET A 1 -15.81 -9.08 3.30
CA MET A 1 -14.61 -9.92 3.29
C MET A 1 -13.45 -9.04 3.74
N GLY A 2 -12.66 -9.43 4.73
CA GLY A 2 -11.56 -8.63 5.26
C GLY A 2 -10.28 -8.77 4.43
N VAL A 3 -9.32 -7.86 4.63
CA VAL A 3 -8.01 -7.87 3.93
C VAL A 3 -7.30 -9.22 4.13
N GLU A 4 -7.27 -9.74 5.35
CA GLU A 4 -6.64 -11.04 5.65
C GLU A 4 -7.28 -12.19 4.89
N SER A 5 -8.62 -12.31 4.93
CA SER A 5 -9.34 -13.38 4.23
C SER A 5 -9.03 -13.36 2.74
N ARG A 6 -9.06 -12.17 2.13
CA ARG A 6 -8.76 -12.05 0.70
C ARG A 6 -7.32 -12.40 0.35
N LEU A 7 -6.36 -12.00 1.19
CA LEU A 7 -4.95 -12.38 1.00
C LEU A 7 -4.75 -13.90 1.17
N ARG A 8 -5.41 -14.52 2.14
CA ARG A 8 -5.39 -15.96 2.34
C ARG A 8 -5.89 -16.69 1.10
N ASP A 9 -7.06 -16.32 0.57
CA ASP A 9 -7.63 -16.92 -0.64
C ASP A 9 -6.67 -16.86 -1.83
N LEU A 10 -5.98 -15.72 -2.01
CA LEU A 10 -5.01 -15.54 -3.10
C LEU A 10 -3.71 -16.34 -2.89
N LEU A 11 -3.25 -16.42 -1.65
CA LEU A 11 -1.98 -17.10 -1.31
C LEU A 11 -2.13 -18.62 -1.31
N GLU A 12 -3.30 -19.16 -0.96
CA GLU A 12 -3.61 -20.57 -0.96
C GLU A 12 -4.10 -21.08 -2.33
N ASP A 13 -4.43 -20.18 -3.26
CA ASP A 13 -4.80 -20.56 -4.64
C ASP A 13 -3.53 -20.88 -5.46
N PRO A 14 -3.37 -22.12 -5.95
CA PRO A 14 -2.17 -22.53 -6.71
C PRO A 14 -1.93 -21.66 -7.96
N ARG A 15 -2.98 -21.09 -8.55
CA ARG A 15 -2.88 -20.24 -9.76
C ARG A 15 -2.20 -18.90 -9.49
N TYR A 16 -2.34 -18.37 -8.27
CA TYR A 16 -1.84 -17.04 -7.91
C TYR A 16 -0.67 -17.07 -6.93
N SER A 17 -0.58 -18.11 -6.14
CA SER A 17 0.36 -18.21 -5.05
C SER A 17 1.82 -17.95 -5.46
N ALA A 18 2.26 -18.51 -6.58
CA ALA A 18 3.62 -18.31 -7.07
C ALA A 18 3.91 -16.84 -7.46
N LEU A 19 2.90 -16.14 -7.99
CA LEU A 19 3.00 -14.73 -8.40
C LEU A 19 3.16 -13.77 -7.22
N LEU A 20 2.72 -14.20 -6.03
CA LEU A 20 2.69 -13.37 -4.82
C LEU A 20 3.98 -13.44 -3.99
N ARG A 21 5.00 -14.15 -4.46
CA ARG A 21 6.32 -14.13 -3.82
C ARG A 21 6.94 -12.75 -3.95
N LEU A 22 7.67 -12.34 -2.90
CA LEU A 22 8.45 -11.10 -2.98
C LEU A 22 9.50 -11.21 -4.07
N PRO A 23 9.60 -10.21 -4.96
CA PRO A 23 10.60 -10.21 -6.00
C PRO A 23 12.00 -10.09 -5.39
N GLN A 24 12.93 -10.88 -5.92
CA GLN A 24 14.34 -10.75 -5.64
C GLN A 24 14.89 -9.60 -6.48
N VAL A 25 15.27 -8.50 -5.85
CA VAL A 25 15.78 -7.32 -6.54
C VAL A 25 17.20 -7.01 -6.07
N ALA A 26 18.03 -6.55 -7.01
CA ALA A 26 19.34 -6.04 -6.69
C ALA A 26 19.24 -4.71 -5.94
N GLU A 27 20.28 -4.35 -5.23
CA GLU A 27 20.39 -3.03 -4.60
C GLU A 27 20.24 -1.93 -5.68
N PRO A 28 19.38 -0.92 -5.46
CA PRO A 28 19.25 0.16 -6.42
C PRO A 28 20.58 0.94 -6.48
N PRO A 29 20.94 1.48 -7.65
CA PRO A 29 22.12 2.35 -7.77
C PRO A 29 21.99 3.49 -6.76
N SER A 30 23.11 3.83 -6.13
CA SER A 30 23.12 4.93 -5.18
C SER A 30 22.72 6.24 -5.88
N ILE A 31 22.02 7.14 -5.17
CA ILE A 31 21.63 8.46 -5.71
C ILE A 31 22.86 9.23 -6.23
N ARG A 32 24.07 8.91 -5.77
CA ARG A 32 25.34 9.49 -6.22
C ARG A 32 25.81 8.97 -7.57
N GLU A 33 25.39 7.76 -7.96
CA GLU A 33 25.82 7.13 -9.21
C GLU A 33 24.87 7.38 -10.39
N GLY A 34 23.71 7.99 -10.14
CA GLY A 34 22.69 7.95 -11.14
C GLY A 34 21.84 9.19 -11.36
N ALA A 35 22.44 10.31 -11.67
CA ALA A 35 21.72 11.32 -12.45
C ALA A 35 21.38 10.71 -13.82
N GLY A 36 20.29 9.92 -13.90
CA GLY A 36 19.84 9.28 -15.14
C GLY A 36 19.27 7.86 -15.01
N ALA A 37 19.35 7.21 -13.84
CA ALA A 37 18.70 5.91 -13.67
C ALA A 37 17.18 6.05 -13.69
N VAL A 38 16.54 5.50 -14.72
CA VAL A 38 15.08 5.49 -14.84
C VAL A 38 14.52 4.39 -13.94
N ILE A 39 13.80 4.78 -12.90
CA ILE A 39 13.04 3.84 -12.05
C ILE A 39 11.76 3.48 -12.79
N LYS A 40 11.68 2.27 -13.31
CA LYS A 40 10.50 1.75 -14.02
C LYS A 40 9.50 1.06 -13.11
N ASN A 41 9.94 0.58 -11.95
CA ASN A 41 9.09 -0.15 -11.02
C ASN A 41 9.43 0.23 -9.57
N ILE A 42 8.43 0.19 -8.68
CA ILE A 42 8.61 0.45 -7.24
C ILE A 42 9.68 -0.45 -6.61
N TRP A 43 9.87 -1.66 -7.12
CA TRP A 43 10.91 -2.58 -6.65
C TRP A 43 12.33 -2.06 -6.83
N GLN A 44 12.54 -1.12 -7.77
CA GLN A 44 13.82 -0.47 -8.04
C GLN A 44 14.03 0.79 -7.20
N SER A 45 13.05 1.14 -6.35
CA SER A 45 13.15 2.35 -5.52
C SER A 45 13.97 2.13 -4.26
N SER A 46 14.60 3.20 -3.79
CA SER A 46 15.28 3.21 -2.49
C SER A 46 14.32 2.92 -1.33
N ALA A 47 13.05 3.31 -1.46
CA ALA A 47 12.02 3.02 -0.47
C ALA A 47 11.76 1.51 -0.35
N TRP A 48 11.66 0.79 -1.48
CA TRP A 48 11.54 -0.67 -1.46
C TRP A 48 12.75 -1.33 -0.81
N TRP A 49 13.95 -0.94 -1.25
CA TRP A 49 15.20 -1.47 -0.71
C TRP A 49 15.30 -1.27 0.79
N THR A 50 15.10 -0.03 1.25
CA THR A 50 15.25 0.34 2.66
C THR A 50 14.19 -0.32 3.54
N HIS A 51 12.93 -0.30 3.13
CA HIS A 51 11.82 -0.72 3.99
C HIS A 51 11.40 -2.17 3.81
N VAL A 52 11.63 -2.77 2.65
CA VAL A 52 11.23 -4.16 2.37
C VAL A 52 12.44 -5.09 2.45
N VAL A 53 13.50 -4.80 1.70
CA VAL A 53 14.67 -5.69 1.63
C VAL A 53 15.53 -5.58 2.89
N GLN A 54 15.96 -4.37 3.26
CA GLN A 54 16.80 -4.16 4.47
C GLN A 54 15.99 -4.16 5.77
N GLY A 55 14.68 -3.97 5.71
CA GLY A 55 13.82 -3.90 6.90
C GLY A 55 14.07 -2.70 7.79
N LYS A 56 14.74 -1.65 7.31
CA LYS A 56 14.97 -0.42 8.07
C LYS A 56 13.64 0.31 8.28
N GLY A 57 13.26 0.53 9.51
CA GLY A 57 12.07 1.25 9.93
C GLY A 57 12.15 1.57 11.42
N ARG A 58 11.11 2.19 12.00
CA ARG A 58 11.05 2.47 13.45
C ARG A 58 11.12 1.20 14.31
N ASP A 59 10.79 0.05 13.74
CA ASP A 59 10.90 -1.25 14.41
C ASP A 59 12.25 -1.89 14.11
N LEU A 60 13.17 -1.73 15.05
CA LEU A 60 14.48 -2.38 15.08
C LEU A 60 14.43 -3.93 15.10
N LYS A 61 13.25 -4.52 15.21
CA LYS A 61 13.03 -5.97 15.26
C LYS A 61 12.69 -6.62 13.91
N ALA A 62 12.36 -5.85 12.89
CA ALA A 62 11.98 -6.36 11.58
C ALA A 62 13.15 -6.33 10.59
N THR A 63 14.28 -6.88 10.98
CA THR A 63 15.37 -7.17 10.05
C THR A 63 14.90 -8.22 9.04
N ASN A 64 15.00 -7.89 7.76
CA ASN A 64 14.77 -8.81 6.65
C ASN A 64 13.31 -9.20 6.38
N PHE A 65 12.36 -8.24 6.40
CA PHE A 65 10.97 -8.50 5.99
C PHE A 65 10.89 -9.22 4.64
N GLY A 66 11.78 -8.88 3.70
CA GLY A 66 11.80 -9.45 2.36
C GLY A 66 12.25 -10.91 2.30
N THR A 67 13.11 -11.35 3.22
CA THR A 67 13.69 -12.71 3.21
C THR A 67 13.03 -13.65 4.22
N GLN A 68 12.33 -13.11 5.22
CA GLN A 68 11.59 -13.92 6.17
C GLN A 68 10.46 -14.71 5.48
N ASN A 69 10.09 -15.83 6.10
CA ASN A 69 8.96 -16.64 5.66
C ASN A 69 9.07 -17.10 4.19
N ASN A 70 10.28 -17.42 3.73
CA ASN A 70 10.54 -17.85 2.35
C ASN A 70 10.06 -16.85 1.28
N GLY A 71 10.10 -15.55 1.58
CA GLY A 71 9.63 -14.51 0.65
C GLY A 71 8.11 -14.47 0.48
N ARG A 72 7.34 -15.01 1.44
CA ARG A 72 5.86 -15.04 1.38
C ARG A 72 5.19 -13.80 1.96
N ASN A 73 5.97 -12.90 2.56
CA ASN A 73 5.42 -11.66 3.09
C ASN A 73 4.84 -10.78 1.99
N ILE A 74 3.78 -10.05 2.31
CA ILE A 74 3.03 -9.23 1.36
C ILE A 74 3.29 -7.75 1.63
N VAL A 75 3.53 -7.01 0.57
CA VAL A 75 3.67 -5.55 0.59
C VAL A 75 2.47 -4.93 -0.12
N LEU A 76 1.83 -3.98 0.53
CA LEU A 76 0.64 -3.30 0.02
C LEU A 76 0.91 -1.80 -0.21
N SER A 77 0.19 -1.22 -1.16
CA SER A 77 -0.14 0.20 -1.19
C SER A 77 -1.62 0.39 -0.92
N LEU A 78 -1.99 1.52 -0.30
CA LEU A 78 -3.37 1.89 -0.03
C LEU A 78 -3.78 3.04 -0.94
N HIS A 79 -4.85 2.84 -1.69
CA HIS A 79 -5.45 3.81 -2.58
C HIS A 79 -6.77 4.29 -1.99
N ILE A 80 -6.92 5.61 -1.86
CA ILE A 80 -8.11 6.24 -1.31
C ILE A 80 -8.46 7.39 -2.24
N ASP A 81 -9.56 7.25 -2.95
CA ASP A 81 -10.07 8.30 -3.84
C ASP A 81 -11.59 8.25 -3.91
N GLY A 82 -12.21 9.42 -3.92
CA GLY A 82 -13.66 9.55 -4.02
C GLY A 82 -14.10 9.62 -5.47
N PHE A 83 -15.12 8.84 -5.83
CA PHE A 83 -15.73 8.94 -7.15
C PHE A 83 -17.25 9.06 -7.09
N LYS A 84 -17.84 9.67 -8.12
CA LYS A 84 -19.29 9.76 -8.27
C LYS A 84 -19.83 8.45 -8.85
N VAL A 85 -20.79 7.85 -8.17
CA VAL A 85 -21.36 6.56 -8.58
C VAL A 85 -22.28 6.71 -9.78
N PHE A 86 -23.05 7.81 -9.84
CA PHE A 86 -24.01 8.05 -10.91
C PHE A 86 -23.88 9.47 -11.50
N LYS A 87 -24.10 9.59 -12.81
CA LYS A 87 -24.20 10.90 -13.46
C LYS A 87 -25.47 11.61 -12.99
N GLY A 88 -25.34 12.87 -12.56
CA GLY A 88 -26.50 13.69 -12.16
C GLY A 88 -26.93 13.57 -10.70
N VAL A 89 -26.29 12.70 -9.91
CA VAL A 89 -26.54 12.59 -8.47
C VAL A 89 -25.30 13.09 -7.70
N SER A 90 -25.53 13.76 -6.57
CA SER A 90 -24.44 14.26 -5.72
C SER A 90 -23.75 13.16 -4.90
N ASP A 91 -24.17 11.91 -5.07
CA ASP A 91 -23.67 10.80 -4.30
C ASP A 91 -22.26 10.42 -4.73
N SER A 92 -21.34 10.45 -3.79
CA SER A 92 -19.97 10.00 -3.95
C SER A 92 -19.68 8.84 -3.01
N MET A 93 -18.83 7.93 -3.44
CA MET A 93 -18.28 6.87 -2.59
C MET A 93 -16.77 7.06 -2.49
N THR A 94 -16.22 6.73 -1.33
CA THR A 94 -14.77 6.76 -1.12
C THR A 94 -14.30 5.35 -0.77
N PRO A 95 -13.89 4.54 -1.77
CA PRO A 95 -13.31 3.24 -1.52
C PRO A 95 -11.89 3.35 -0.98
N MET A 96 -11.54 2.41 -0.12
CA MET A 96 -10.20 2.13 0.34
C MET A 96 -9.75 0.82 -0.30
N VAL A 97 -8.83 0.90 -1.25
CA VAL A 97 -8.37 -0.25 -2.02
C VAL A 97 -6.91 -0.53 -1.72
N CYS A 98 -6.59 -1.74 -1.27
CA CYS A 98 -5.22 -2.19 -1.16
C CYS A 98 -4.78 -2.88 -2.46
N MET A 99 -3.61 -2.48 -2.96
CA MET A 99 -2.97 -3.08 -4.12
C MET A 99 -1.74 -3.86 -3.67
N ILE A 100 -1.54 -5.07 -4.22
CA ILE A 100 -0.43 -5.96 -3.87
C ILE A 100 0.80 -5.59 -4.70
N LEU A 101 1.82 -5.06 -4.02
CA LEU A 101 3.06 -4.60 -4.67
C LEU A 101 4.04 -5.73 -5.00
N ASN A 102 3.83 -6.95 -4.49
CA ASN A 102 4.59 -8.14 -4.86
C ASN A 102 4.43 -8.49 -6.35
N LEU A 103 3.28 -8.13 -6.92
CA LEU A 103 2.94 -8.46 -8.31
C LEU A 103 3.72 -7.61 -9.32
N PRO A 104 3.99 -8.12 -10.52
CA PRO A 104 4.40 -7.32 -11.67
C PRO A 104 3.40 -6.18 -11.95
N GLU A 105 3.89 -5.09 -12.53
CA GLU A 105 3.10 -3.87 -12.71
C GLU A 105 1.83 -4.09 -13.54
N ASP A 106 1.90 -4.90 -14.59
CA ASP A 106 0.80 -5.25 -15.48
C ASP A 106 -0.32 -6.06 -14.80
N LEU A 107 -0.06 -6.69 -13.66
CA LEU A 107 -1.01 -7.49 -12.90
C LEU A 107 -1.61 -6.75 -11.70
N ARG A 108 -0.93 -5.75 -11.16
CA ARG A 108 -1.36 -5.05 -9.92
C ARG A 108 -2.75 -4.45 -9.99
N HIS A 109 -3.16 -4.01 -11.17
CA HIS A 109 -4.45 -3.33 -11.40
C HIS A 109 -5.57 -4.28 -11.83
N ARG A 110 -5.27 -5.56 -12.00
CA ARG A 110 -6.26 -6.52 -12.46
C ARG A 110 -7.03 -7.14 -11.30
N GLN A 111 -8.30 -7.40 -11.50
CA GLN A 111 -8.99 -8.36 -10.67
C GLN A 111 -8.40 -9.76 -10.96
N PRO A 112 -8.21 -10.59 -9.97
CA PRO A 112 -8.70 -10.56 -8.57
C PRO A 112 -7.75 -9.90 -7.55
N PHE A 113 -6.69 -9.22 -7.95
CA PHE A 113 -5.60 -8.77 -7.07
C PHE A 113 -5.88 -7.47 -6.31
N LEU A 114 -6.94 -6.76 -6.65
CA LEU A 114 -7.39 -5.58 -5.90
C LEU A 114 -8.18 -6.01 -4.68
N ILE A 115 -7.83 -5.48 -3.51
CA ILE A 115 -8.48 -5.80 -2.24
C ILE A 115 -9.27 -4.59 -1.77
N LEU A 116 -10.59 -4.67 -1.85
CA LEU A 116 -11.47 -3.65 -1.26
C LEU A 116 -11.43 -3.79 0.25
N ALA A 117 -10.68 -2.89 0.91
CA ALA A 117 -10.51 -2.88 2.36
C ALA A 117 -11.68 -2.21 3.09
N GLY A 118 -12.38 -1.30 2.41
CA GLY A 118 -13.55 -0.62 2.93
C GLY A 118 -14.13 0.36 1.93
N VAL A 119 -15.34 0.83 2.21
CA VAL A 119 -16.01 1.88 1.45
C VAL A 119 -16.66 2.83 2.42
N HIS A 120 -16.39 4.13 2.28
CA HIS A 120 -17.21 5.14 2.91
C HIS A 120 -18.38 5.47 1.97
N PRO A 121 -19.63 5.16 2.35
CA PRO A 121 -20.80 5.50 1.55
C PRO A 121 -21.07 7.00 1.60
N GLY A 122 -21.34 7.63 0.43
CA GLY A 122 -21.70 9.03 0.32
C GLY A 122 -22.94 9.41 1.14
N PRO A 123 -23.63 10.50 0.84
CA PRO A 123 -23.56 11.29 -0.40
C PRO A 123 -22.42 12.31 -0.46
N LYS A 124 -21.82 12.67 0.69
CA LYS A 124 -20.74 13.65 0.75
C LYS A 124 -19.44 12.98 1.18
N LYS A 125 -18.31 13.61 0.78
CA LYS A 125 -17.00 13.25 1.32
C LYS A 125 -17.04 13.34 2.85
N PRO A 126 -16.48 12.37 3.58
CA PRO A 126 -16.45 12.45 5.03
C PRO A 126 -15.65 13.66 5.47
N LEU A 127 -16.13 14.38 6.47
CA LEU A 127 -15.39 15.48 7.10
C LEU A 127 -14.12 14.98 7.79
N ASN A 128 -14.15 13.74 8.24
CA ASN A 128 -13.03 13.07 8.89
C ASN A 128 -13.00 11.61 8.46
N LEU A 129 -11.95 11.20 7.75
CA LEU A 129 -11.75 9.82 7.30
C LEU A 129 -11.09 8.94 8.38
N ASN A 130 -10.48 9.55 9.42
CA ASN A 130 -9.69 8.85 10.43
C ASN A 130 -10.43 7.69 11.12
N PRO A 131 -11.71 7.77 11.50
CA PRO A 131 -12.40 6.65 12.13
C PRO A 131 -12.44 5.40 11.24
N TYR A 132 -12.59 5.59 9.93
CA TYR A 132 -12.62 4.49 8.96
C TYR A 132 -11.22 3.94 8.73
N LEU A 133 -10.22 4.81 8.61
CA LEU A 133 -8.81 4.43 8.47
C LEU A 133 -8.31 3.70 9.71
N GLN A 134 -8.73 4.08 10.91
CA GLN A 134 -8.30 3.44 12.16
C GLN A 134 -8.63 1.95 12.18
N LEU A 135 -9.80 1.56 11.69
CA LEU A 135 -10.18 0.15 11.60
C LEU A 135 -9.23 -0.63 10.67
N LEU A 136 -8.90 -0.05 9.51
CA LEU A 136 -7.96 -0.64 8.57
C LEU A 136 -6.55 -0.70 9.15
N VAL A 137 -6.08 0.38 9.76
CA VAL A 137 -4.75 0.47 10.39
C VAL A 137 -4.60 -0.59 11.47
N ASN A 138 -5.59 -0.79 12.33
CA ASN A 138 -5.55 -1.82 13.38
C ASN A 138 -5.40 -3.23 12.78
N VAL A 139 -6.11 -3.53 11.69
CA VAL A 139 -5.95 -4.80 10.97
C VAL A 139 -4.55 -4.93 10.39
N LEU A 140 -4.06 -3.90 9.71
CA LEU A 140 -2.73 -3.91 9.08
C LEU A 140 -1.60 -4.01 10.12
N MET A 141 -1.71 -3.35 11.28
CA MET A 141 -0.76 -3.47 12.38
C MET A 141 -0.71 -4.90 12.91
N ARG A 142 -1.86 -5.51 13.18
CA ARG A 142 -1.93 -6.92 13.61
C ARG A 142 -1.29 -7.85 12.58
N LEU A 143 -1.58 -7.66 11.29
CA LEU A 143 -1.01 -8.45 10.20
C LEU A 143 0.51 -8.24 10.05
N TYR A 144 1.00 -7.04 10.37
CA TYR A 144 2.44 -6.75 10.36
C TYR A 144 3.17 -7.39 11.55
N GLU A 145 2.61 -7.28 12.76
CA GLU A 145 3.24 -7.75 13.99
C GLU A 145 3.15 -9.26 14.15
N HIS A 146 1.97 -9.83 13.93
CA HIS A 146 1.68 -11.24 14.18
C HIS A 146 1.59 -12.07 12.91
N GLY A 147 1.14 -11.47 11.81
CA GLY A 147 0.89 -12.20 10.56
C GLY A 147 -0.32 -13.14 10.64
N PHE A 148 -0.38 -14.04 9.68
CA PHE A 148 -1.35 -15.13 9.62
C PHE A 148 -0.73 -16.35 8.91
N ALA A 149 -1.22 -17.54 9.25
CA ALA A 149 -0.73 -18.78 8.67
C ALA A 149 -1.50 -19.15 7.39
N ILE A 150 -0.81 -19.67 6.41
CA ILE A 150 -1.37 -20.24 5.17
C ILE A 150 -0.77 -21.61 4.90
N HIS A 151 -1.47 -22.46 4.14
CA HIS A 151 -0.87 -23.62 3.50
C HIS A 151 -0.26 -23.20 2.17
N ASP A 152 1.08 -23.26 2.03
CA ASP A 152 1.74 -22.81 0.81
C ASP A 152 1.66 -23.87 -0.30
N PRO A 153 0.83 -23.69 -1.32
CA PRO A 153 0.67 -24.69 -2.38
C PRO A 153 1.86 -24.77 -3.33
N THR A 154 2.82 -23.86 -3.22
CA THR A 154 4.03 -23.84 -4.08
C THR A 154 5.18 -24.66 -3.51
N LEU A 155 5.03 -25.17 -2.28
CA LEU A 155 6.02 -26.00 -1.63
C LEU A 155 5.53 -27.46 -1.51
N PRO A 156 6.44 -28.45 -1.62
CA PRO A 156 6.08 -29.85 -1.44
C PRO A 156 5.44 -30.09 -0.07
N GLY A 157 4.34 -30.84 -0.05
CA GLY A 157 3.60 -31.13 1.18
C GLY A 157 2.77 -29.97 1.72
N HIS A 158 2.70 -28.86 1.03
CA HIS A 158 1.90 -27.67 1.38
C HIS A 158 2.05 -27.26 2.85
N PRO A 159 3.29 -26.99 3.30
CA PRO A 159 3.55 -26.70 4.71
C PRO A 159 2.84 -25.43 5.16
N LEU A 160 2.55 -25.36 6.46
CA LEU A 160 2.04 -24.16 7.08
C LEU A 160 3.15 -23.10 7.17
N VAL A 161 2.92 -21.93 6.55
CA VAL A 161 3.87 -20.83 6.50
C VAL A 161 3.22 -19.57 7.07
N MET A 162 3.95 -18.82 7.90
CA MET A 162 3.52 -17.51 8.37
C MET A 162 3.72 -16.45 7.31
N VAL A 163 2.71 -15.60 7.12
CA VAL A 163 2.75 -14.45 6.22
C VAL A 163 2.54 -13.19 7.02
N ARG A 164 3.41 -12.20 6.84
CA ARG A 164 3.23 -10.85 7.37
C ARG A 164 2.88 -9.89 6.27
N VAL A 165 2.19 -8.81 6.63
CA VAL A 165 1.75 -7.78 5.68
C VAL A 165 2.31 -6.44 6.07
N LYS A 166 2.86 -5.71 5.10
CA LYS A 166 3.40 -4.37 5.29
C LYS A 166 2.73 -3.37 4.35
N LEU A 167 2.20 -2.28 4.88
CA LEU A 167 1.80 -1.14 4.09
C LEU A 167 3.04 -0.28 3.81
N LEU A 168 3.42 -0.15 2.53
CA LEU A 168 4.60 0.61 2.13
C LEU A 168 4.27 2.09 1.87
N CYS A 169 3.17 2.36 1.20
CA CYS A 169 2.78 3.72 0.82
C CYS A 169 1.27 3.87 0.67
N THR A 170 0.83 5.12 0.70
CA THR A 170 -0.51 5.52 0.29
C THR A 170 -0.43 6.23 -1.05
N CYS A 171 -1.42 6.00 -1.92
CA CYS A 171 -1.55 6.63 -3.21
C CYS A 171 -2.90 7.35 -3.27
N ALA A 172 -2.86 8.64 -3.55
CA ALA A 172 -4.04 9.48 -3.67
C ALA A 172 -3.70 10.69 -4.54
N ASP A 173 -4.69 11.40 -5.05
CA ASP A 173 -4.47 12.72 -5.62
C ASP A 173 -4.04 13.74 -4.55
N TYR A 174 -3.59 14.91 -4.95
CA TYR A 174 -3.05 15.89 -4.01
C TYR A 174 -4.05 16.32 -2.92
N PRO A 175 -5.32 16.64 -3.24
CA PRO A 175 -6.34 16.92 -2.24
C PRO A 175 -6.60 15.75 -1.28
N ALA A 176 -6.71 14.54 -1.80
CA ALA A 176 -6.94 13.36 -0.96
C ALA A 176 -5.72 13.05 -0.06
N HIS A 177 -4.50 13.29 -0.54
CA HIS A 177 -3.31 13.20 0.32
C HIS A 177 -3.34 14.17 1.49
N GLN A 178 -3.78 15.41 1.27
CA GLN A 178 -3.90 16.40 2.34
C GLN A 178 -4.92 15.97 3.40
N ASP A 179 -6.07 15.49 2.95
CA ASP A 179 -7.12 14.99 3.84
C ASP A 179 -6.65 13.75 4.63
N ASN A 180 -6.02 12.79 3.96
CA ASN A 180 -5.54 11.55 4.58
C ASN A 180 -4.43 11.80 5.62
N ASN A 181 -3.64 12.84 5.43
CA ASN A 181 -2.55 13.23 6.33
C ASN A 181 -2.97 14.32 7.33
N CYS A 182 -4.25 14.70 7.40
CA CYS A 182 -4.75 15.78 8.25
C CYS A 182 -4.00 17.10 8.04
N GLN A 183 -3.61 17.40 6.79
CA GLN A 183 -2.87 18.60 6.43
C GLN A 183 -3.79 19.69 5.93
N GLN A 184 -3.28 20.93 5.98
CA GLN A 184 -4.00 22.07 5.44
C GLN A 184 -4.14 21.94 3.92
N GLY A 185 -5.26 22.47 3.35
CA GLY A 185 -5.52 22.44 1.93
C GLY A 185 -4.46 23.16 1.08
N ALA A 186 -4.42 22.87 -0.21
CA ALA A 186 -3.41 23.40 -1.15
C ALA A 186 -3.33 24.93 -1.21
N SER A 187 -4.41 25.64 -0.89
CA SER A 187 -4.49 27.11 -0.81
C SER A 187 -4.04 27.67 0.54
N ALA A 188 -3.74 26.84 1.51
CA ALA A 188 -3.29 27.30 2.82
C ALA A 188 -1.85 27.83 2.77
N LYS A 189 -1.48 28.65 3.77
CA LYS A 189 -0.14 29.23 3.89
C LYS A 189 0.99 28.20 3.81
N TRP A 190 0.76 26.99 4.31
CA TRP A 190 1.68 25.84 4.33
C TRP A 190 1.08 24.63 3.60
N GLY A 191 0.63 24.85 2.35
CA GLY A 191 -0.13 23.86 1.61
C GLY A 191 0.70 22.70 1.01
N CYS A 192 2.03 22.75 1.05
CA CYS A 192 2.84 21.67 0.48
C CYS A 192 2.88 20.45 1.41
N ILE A 193 2.55 19.28 0.88
CA ILE A 193 2.60 17.99 1.62
C ILE A 193 4.02 17.44 1.80
N LYS A 194 5.02 18.00 1.12
CA LYS A 194 6.40 17.52 1.12
C LYS A 194 7.39 18.44 1.84
N CYS A 195 7.08 19.73 1.95
CA CYS A 195 7.98 20.73 2.53
C CYS A 195 7.21 21.90 3.14
N TYR A 196 7.91 22.72 3.92
CA TYR A 196 7.36 23.92 4.56
C TYR A 196 7.41 25.17 3.66
N ILE A 197 7.28 25.01 2.36
CA ILE A 197 7.23 26.17 1.48
C ILE A 197 5.92 26.94 1.70
N LYS A 198 6.04 28.26 1.86
CA LYS A 198 4.87 29.14 1.91
C LYS A 198 4.28 29.25 0.51
N VAL A 199 2.99 29.01 0.39
CA VAL A 199 2.25 29.35 -0.83
C VAL A 199 2.08 30.86 -0.81
N SER A 200 2.84 31.58 -1.64
CA SER A 200 2.63 33.01 -1.84
C SER A 200 1.27 33.21 -2.53
N ASN A 201 0.47 34.14 -2.03
CA ASN A 201 -0.77 34.54 -2.70
C ASN A 201 -0.45 34.89 -4.16
N ARG A 202 -0.88 34.04 -5.09
CA ARG A 202 -0.81 34.31 -6.52
C ARG A 202 -1.98 35.21 -6.94
N HIS A 203 -2.17 36.33 -6.26
CA HIS A 203 -3.11 37.36 -6.62
C HIS A 203 -2.49 38.72 -6.29
N SER A 204 -1.67 39.19 -7.19
CA SER A 204 -1.42 40.60 -7.46
C SER A 204 -1.16 40.75 -8.95
#